data_ffd00cb1a584fd760a6a3a25b9af878a
#
_entry.id   ffd00cb1a584fd760a6a3a25b9af878a
#
_cell.length_a   1.000
_cell.length_b   1.000
_cell.length_c   1.000
_cell.angle_alpha   90.00
_cell.angle_beta   90.00
_cell.angle_gamma   90.00
#
_symmetry.space_group_name_H-M   'P 1'
#
loop_
_entity.id
_entity.type
_entity.pdbx_description
1 polymer ?
#
loop_
_entity_poly.entity_id
_entity_poly.type
_entity_poly.pdbx_seq_one_letter_code
_entity_poly.pdbx_strand_id
1 'polypeptide(L)'
;MAVKRITEAVARQAQLGQPQAVWDTELKGFGLVVRKTGKVSLLIQKNIGGRKTRLSLGHWPTLKIEEARRLARVKLAEIESGVVVKEERQGMTLREAAETHIQDMIKDARSSYKGLLPELERYMADWLDRPLSRISAEEVKHRHGQMKDKKATANRVFRIFRAVWNTARPIDDLPECPTRALRWYYVPGKTSRIEDLADWHKMVDGVRNLVVRDWLLFTLGSGLRVSDALSVKLSEVDWEEAVLTRPRPKGGERRAFRIPMSTQLMEILERRRQWGGVWAFPSSRNDGHLTNPKRSMIAAGLPTQTHDMRRTYSSVALTLGVPQPIISILMNHAPQGMTARYQNLTPEELRPWQQKISDALFTRG
;
A
#
# COMPACT_ATOMS: atom_id res chain seq x y z
N MET A 1 28.12 4.10 33.23
CA MET A 1 28.99 3.42 32.29
C MET A 1 30.17 2.92 33.08
N ALA A 2 30.47 1.62 33.01
CA ALA A 2 31.60 1.02 33.74
C ALA A 2 32.86 1.15 32.88
N VAL A 3 33.98 1.48 33.54
CA VAL A 3 35.32 1.50 32.92
C VAL A 3 36.14 0.44 33.63
N LYS A 4 36.56 -0.61 32.89
CA LYS A 4 37.30 -1.75 33.41
C LYS A 4 38.22 -2.30 32.31
N ARG A 5 39.28 -3.01 32.67
CA ARG A 5 40.06 -3.80 31.71
C ARG A 5 39.12 -4.88 31.13
N ILE A 6 38.85 -4.81 29.82
CA ILE A 6 38.00 -5.79 29.16
C ILE A 6 38.78 -7.08 28.92
N THR A 7 38.29 -8.18 29.55
CA THR A 7 38.81 -9.53 29.40
C THR A 7 37.68 -10.46 28.99
N GLU A 8 38.04 -11.73 28.63
CA GLU A 8 37.00 -12.75 28.31
C GLU A 8 36.05 -12.97 29.50
N ALA A 9 36.56 -12.90 30.74
CA ALA A 9 35.76 -13.03 31.95
C ALA A 9 34.78 -11.86 32.09
N VAL A 10 35.21 -10.62 31.81
CA VAL A 10 34.36 -9.43 31.84
C VAL A 10 33.27 -9.48 30.76
N ALA A 11 33.61 -9.97 29.56
CA ALA A 11 32.64 -10.11 28.48
C ALA A 11 31.58 -11.17 28.83
N ARG A 12 31.97 -12.30 29.43
CA ARG A 12 31.05 -13.35 29.89
C ARG A 12 30.13 -12.85 31.01
N GLN A 13 30.68 -12.15 32.00
CA GLN A 13 29.93 -11.58 33.10
C GLN A 13 28.95 -10.51 32.59
N ALA A 14 29.36 -9.67 31.62
CA ALA A 14 28.51 -8.64 31.03
C ALA A 14 27.34 -9.25 30.24
N GLN A 15 27.56 -10.37 29.56
CA GLN A 15 26.52 -11.08 28.81
C GLN A 15 25.37 -11.57 29.70
N LEU A 16 25.65 -11.96 30.93
CA LEU A 16 24.68 -12.46 31.92
C LEU A 16 23.97 -11.33 32.66
N GLY A 17 24.41 -10.07 32.49
CA GLY A 17 23.86 -8.90 33.16
C GLY A 17 22.82 -8.14 32.36
N GLN A 18 22.38 -7.03 32.94
CA GLN A 18 21.50 -6.06 32.26
C GLN A 18 22.20 -5.39 31.07
N PRO A 19 21.48 -4.90 30.04
CA PRO A 19 22.04 -4.17 28.92
C PRO A 19 22.93 -3.02 29.39
N GLN A 20 24.20 -3.04 29.05
CA GLN A 20 25.19 -2.07 29.53
C GLN A 20 26.33 -1.86 28.54
N ALA A 21 27.06 -0.76 28.70
CA ALA A 21 28.31 -0.49 27.99
C ALA A 21 29.49 -0.49 28.99
N VAL A 22 30.55 -1.21 28.63
CA VAL A 22 31.81 -1.25 29.38
C VAL A 22 32.92 -0.76 28.48
N TRP A 23 33.78 0.17 29.01
CA TRP A 23 34.88 0.76 28.26
C TRP A 23 36.20 0.26 28.82
N ASP A 24 37.16 0.01 27.90
CA ASP A 24 38.46 -0.56 28.24
C ASP A 24 39.38 0.48 28.89
N THR A 25 40.07 0.07 29.95
CA THR A 25 41.09 0.91 30.61
C THR A 25 42.42 0.91 29.86
N GLU A 26 42.78 -0.16 29.11
CA GLU A 26 44.05 -0.27 28.38
C GLU A 26 44.01 0.48 27.03
N LEU A 27 42.86 0.48 26.36
CA LEU A 27 42.72 1.13 25.05
C LEU A 27 41.54 2.12 25.06
N LYS A 28 41.86 3.38 25.22
CA LYS A 28 40.88 4.45 25.23
C LYS A 28 40.09 4.44 23.93
N GLY A 29 38.76 4.35 24.06
CA GLY A 29 37.86 4.27 22.93
C GLY A 29 37.42 2.88 22.52
N PHE A 30 38.05 1.80 23.02
CA PHE A 30 37.58 0.43 22.86
C PHE A 30 36.53 0.10 23.92
N GLY A 31 35.51 -0.65 23.56
CA GLY A 31 34.41 -1.01 24.45
C GLY A 31 33.59 -2.20 23.99
N LEU A 32 32.80 -2.73 24.92
CA LEU A 32 31.75 -3.70 24.62
C LEU A 32 30.36 -3.14 25.00
N VAL A 33 29.35 -3.54 24.24
CA VAL A 33 27.95 -3.18 24.50
C VAL A 33 27.11 -4.46 24.49
N VAL A 34 26.38 -4.68 25.57
CA VAL A 34 25.39 -5.76 25.68
C VAL A 34 24.02 -5.23 25.29
N ARG A 35 23.38 -5.85 24.31
CA ARG A 35 22.02 -5.51 23.86
C ARG A 35 20.97 -6.24 24.71
N LYS A 36 19.72 -5.79 24.67
CA LYS A 36 18.59 -6.46 25.34
C LYS A 36 18.43 -7.95 24.97
N THR A 37 18.97 -8.35 23.83
CA THR A 37 18.98 -9.76 23.35
C THR A 37 20.10 -10.60 23.96
N GLY A 38 20.92 -10.08 24.88
CA GLY A 38 22.10 -10.74 25.42
C GLY A 38 23.31 -10.76 24.48
N LYS A 39 23.24 -10.21 23.28
CA LYS A 39 24.32 -10.19 22.31
C LYS A 39 25.35 -9.15 22.69
N VAL A 40 26.64 -9.57 22.79
CA VAL A 40 27.78 -8.70 23.13
C VAL A 40 28.44 -8.21 21.85
N SER A 41 28.44 -6.91 21.63
CA SER A 41 29.10 -6.24 20.49
C SER A 41 30.38 -5.56 20.96
N LEU A 42 31.49 -5.81 20.26
CA LEU A 42 32.79 -5.16 20.46
C LEU A 42 32.90 -3.98 19.50
N LEU A 43 33.32 -2.83 20.00
CA LEU A 43 33.33 -1.59 19.19
C LEU A 43 34.41 -0.62 19.65
N ILE A 44 34.70 0.35 18.78
CA ILE A 44 35.47 1.54 19.15
C ILE A 44 34.56 2.77 19.10
N GLN A 45 34.85 3.76 19.96
CA GLN A 45 34.18 5.07 19.97
C GLN A 45 35.24 6.16 19.97
N LYS A 46 35.13 7.07 19.00
CA LYS A 46 36.01 8.25 18.90
C LYS A 46 35.20 9.47 18.43
N ASN A 47 35.70 10.65 18.77
CA ASN A 47 35.11 11.90 18.28
C ASN A 47 35.77 12.25 16.94
N ILE A 48 34.97 12.30 15.86
CA ILE A 48 35.42 12.61 14.50
C ILE A 48 34.63 13.84 14.03
N GLY A 49 35.31 14.93 13.72
CA GLY A 49 34.65 16.16 13.26
C GLY A 49 33.59 16.72 14.23
N GLY A 50 33.84 16.63 15.55
CA GLY A 50 32.92 17.09 16.58
C GLY A 50 31.76 16.13 16.94
N ARG A 51 31.64 14.98 16.25
CA ARG A 51 30.60 13.96 16.48
C ARG A 51 31.16 12.68 17.07
N LYS A 52 30.50 12.15 18.11
CA LYS A 52 30.82 10.81 18.66
C LYS A 52 30.45 9.73 17.66
N THR A 53 31.46 9.10 17.07
CA THR A 53 31.29 8.00 16.11
C THR A 53 31.64 6.67 16.78
N ARG A 54 30.81 5.65 16.54
CA ARG A 54 31.03 4.27 17.01
C ARG A 54 31.23 3.37 15.79
N LEU A 55 32.28 2.55 15.81
CA LEU A 55 32.58 1.54 14.80
C LEU A 55 32.55 0.15 15.44
N SER A 56 31.75 -0.74 14.87
CA SER A 56 31.67 -2.14 15.33
C SER A 56 32.89 -2.92 14.83
N LEU A 57 33.48 -3.71 15.71
CA LEU A 57 34.59 -4.61 15.37
C LEU A 57 34.14 -6.07 15.19
N GLY A 58 32.98 -6.42 15.76
CA GLY A 58 32.42 -7.75 15.71
C GLY A 58 31.67 -8.11 16.98
N HIS A 59 31.41 -9.39 17.14
CA HIS A 59 30.65 -9.93 18.27
C HIS A 59 31.45 -10.95 19.05
N TRP A 60 31.38 -10.84 20.36
CA TRP A 60 31.86 -11.90 21.26
C TRP A 60 30.77 -13.00 21.36
N PRO A 61 31.15 -14.31 21.43
CA PRO A 61 32.52 -14.90 21.52
C PRO A 61 33.16 -15.18 20.15
N THR A 62 32.54 -14.89 19.02
CA THR A 62 33.11 -15.14 17.68
C THR A 62 34.43 -14.41 17.48
N LEU A 63 34.51 -13.16 17.96
CA LEU A 63 35.73 -12.37 17.99
C LEU A 63 36.26 -12.34 19.42
N LYS A 64 37.50 -12.85 19.66
CA LYS A 64 38.17 -12.85 20.97
C LYS A 64 38.58 -11.43 21.39
N ILE A 65 38.59 -11.16 22.69
CA ILE A 65 38.85 -9.81 23.24
C ILE A 65 40.24 -9.29 22.84
N GLU A 66 41.30 -10.11 22.89
CA GLU A 66 42.64 -9.68 22.49
C GLU A 66 42.72 -9.35 20.99
N GLU A 67 42.08 -10.14 20.16
CA GLU A 67 42.00 -9.89 18.73
C GLU A 67 41.20 -8.60 18.42
N ALA A 68 40.09 -8.42 19.11
CA ALA A 68 39.28 -7.19 19.01
C ALA A 68 40.09 -5.96 19.46
N ARG A 69 40.90 -6.07 20.53
CA ARG A 69 41.78 -5.00 21.00
C ARG A 69 42.86 -4.67 19.95
N ARG A 70 43.45 -5.69 19.32
CA ARG A 70 44.39 -5.50 18.21
C ARG A 70 43.76 -4.77 17.04
N LEU A 71 42.58 -5.21 16.60
CA LEU A 71 41.81 -4.53 15.53
C LEU A 71 41.45 -3.10 15.93
N ALA A 72 41.06 -2.89 17.18
CA ALA A 72 40.74 -1.56 17.69
C ALA A 72 41.94 -0.60 17.61
N ARG A 73 43.16 -1.05 17.94
CA ARG A 73 44.37 -0.22 17.79
C ARG A 73 44.62 0.18 16.35
N VAL A 74 44.51 -0.76 15.41
CA VAL A 74 44.70 -0.48 13.98
C VAL A 74 43.66 0.55 13.51
N LYS A 75 42.40 0.31 13.82
CA LYS A 75 41.32 1.20 13.41
C LYS A 75 41.38 2.59 14.04
N LEU A 76 41.81 2.70 15.29
CA LEU A 76 42.02 4.00 15.95
C LEU A 76 43.19 4.76 15.32
N ALA A 77 44.29 4.06 14.95
CA ALA A 77 45.41 4.65 14.27
C ALA A 77 45.04 5.13 12.84
N GLU A 78 44.25 4.37 12.08
CA GLU A 78 43.69 4.75 10.77
C GLU A 78 42.87 6.03 10.88
N ILE A 79 42.02 6.15 11.92
CA ILE A 79 41.22 7.35 12.17
C ILE A 79 42.13 8.55 12.53
N GLU A 80 43.19 8.34 13.29
CA GLU A 80 44.15 9.39 13.67
C GLU A 80 45.00 9.90 12.51
N SER A 81 45.36 9.02 11.57
CA SER A 81 46.09 9.39 10.37
C SER A 81 45.22 10.06 9.28
N GLY A 82 43.96 10.31 9.58
CA GLY A 82 43.03 10.94 8.62
C GLY A 82 42.47 10.01 7.55
N VAL A 83 42.85 8.73 7.57
CA VAL A 83 42.22 7.68 6.78
C VAL A 83 40.82 7.45 7.38
N VAL A 84 39.84 8.11 6.82
CA VAL A 84 38.43 7.92 7.22
C VAL A 84 38.01 6.52 6.79
N VAL A 85 38.27 5.52 7.63
CA VAL A 85 37.64 4.20 7.49
C VAL A 85 36.18 4.35 7.90
N LYS A 86 35.35 4.74 6.96
CA LYS A 86 33.94 4.42 7.03
C LYS A 86 33.81 2.90 6.89
N GLU A 87 33.90 2.15 7.99
CA GLU A 87 33.27 0.84 7.99
C GLU A 87 31.80 1.07 7.69
N GLU A 88 31.44 0.72 6.45
CA GLU A 88 30.09 0.69 6.01
C GLU A 88 29.34 -0.30 6.90
N ARG A 89 28.51 0.22 7.81
CA ARG A 89 27.34 -0.59 8.20
C ARG A 89 26.70 -1.02 6.88
N GLN A 90 26.72 -2.31 6.60
CA GLN A 90 25.80 -2.88 5.63
C GLN A 90 24.41 -2.61 6.21
N GLY A 91 23.88 -1.40 5.92
CA GLY A 91 22.54 -1.02 6.33
C GLY A 91 21.54 -1.87 5.55
N MET A 92 20.31 -1.88 6.03
CA MET A 92 19.21 -2.57 5.37
C MET A 92 19.13 -2.19 3.90
N THR A 93 19.13 -3.18 3.02
CA THR A 93 18.94 -2.98 1.58
C THR A 93 17.50 -2.56 1.27
N LEU A 94 17.27 -1.98 0.08
CA LEU A 94 15.92 -1.65 -0.35
C LEU A 94 15.01 -2.90 -0.41
N ARG A 95 15.56 -4.06 -0.78
CA ARG A 95 14.85 -5.35 -0.81
C ARG A 95 14.40 -5.77 0.58
N GLU A 96 15.32 -5.83 1.54
CA GLU A 96 15.02 -6.21 2.93
C GLU A 96 14.00 -5.27 3.57
N ALA A 97 14.12 -3.98 3.30
CA ALA A 97 13.16 -2.98 3.75
C ALA A 97 11.77 -3.17 3.12
N ALA A 98 11.72 -3.50 1.83
CA ALA A 98 10.47 -3.80 1.12
C ALA A 98 9.80 -5.06 1.67
N GLU A 99 10.56 -6.10 1.94
CA GLU A 99 10.06 -7.34 2.55
C GLU A 99 9.51 -7.08 3.96
N THR A 100 10.22 -6.30 4.77
CA THR A 100 9.74 -5.87 6.10
C THR A 100 8.42 -5.09 5.99
N HIS A 101 8.34 -4.13 5.07
CA HIS A 101 7.13 -3.37 4.83
C HIS A 101 5.96 -4.25 4.36
N ILE A 102 6.23 -5.23 3.51
CA ILE A 102 5.24 -6.23 3.04
C ILE A 102 4.70 -7.03 4.23
N GLN A 103 5.55 -7.48 5.16
CA GLN A 103 5.11 -8.20 6.35
C GLN A 103 4.18 -7.36 7.22
N ASP A 104 4.47 -6.07 7.40
CA ASP A 104 3.58 -5.16 8.13
C ASP A 104 2.25 -4.96 7.40
N MET A 105 2.27 -4.83 6.06
CA MET A 105 1.05 -4.75 5.26
C MET A 105 0.19 -6.02 5.36
N ILE A 106 0.81 -7.20 5.44
CA ILE A 106 0.10 -8.48 5.62
C ILE A 106 -0.57 -8.53 7.00
N LYS A 107 0.13 -8.11 8.07
CA LYS A 107 -0.46 -8.01 9.42
C LYS A 107 -1.67 -7.07 9.44
N ASP A 108 -1.60 -5.99 8.67
CA ASP A 108 -2.70 -5.02 8.52
C ASP A 108 -3.79 -5.48 7.53
N ALA A 109 -3.73 -6.69 7.00
CA ALA A 109 -4.62 -7.25 5.98
C ALA A 109 -4.75 -6.39 4.69
N ARG A 110 -3.69 -5.67 4.31
CA ARG A 110 -3.66 -4.80 3.12
C ARG A 110 -3.29 -5.60 1.87
N SER A 111 -4.24 -5.93 1.02
CA SER A 111 -4.03 -6.71 -0.21
C SER A 111 -3.06 -6.08 -1.23
N SER A 112 -2.79 -4.78 -1.13
CA SER A 112 -1.90 -4.04 -2.04
C SER A 112 -0.41 -4.44 -1.94
N TYR A 113 -0.01 -5.23 -0.94
CA TYR A 113 1.36 -5.74 -0.80
C TYR A 113 1.82 -6.56 -2.01
N LYS A 114 0.90 -7.27 -2.69
CA LYS A 114 1.20 -8.16 -3.83
C LYS A 114 1.88 -7.45 -5.01
N GLY A 115 1.63 -6.17 -5.18
CA GLY A 115 2.21 -5.37 -6.27
C GLY A 115 3.46 -4.58 -5.90
N LEU A 116 3.86 -4.56 -4.62
CA LEU A 116 4.90 -3.66 -4.14
C LEU A 116 6.29 -4.06 -4.65
N LEU A 117 6.73 -5.28 -4.38
CA LEU A 117 8.06 -5.76 -4.80
C LEU A 117 8.20 -5.82 -6.32
N PRO A 118 7.24 -6.38 -7.10
CA PRO A 118 7.30 -6.34 -8.56
C PRO A 118 7.39 -4.92 -9.14
N GLU A 119 6.82 -3.94 -8.48
CA GLU A 119 6.92 -2.54 -8.90
C GLU A 119 8.33 -1.98 -8.67
N LEU A 120 8.94 -2.26 -7.52
CA LEU A 120 10.32 -1.88 -7.22
C LEU A 120 11.30 -2.61 -8.15
N GLU A 121 11.11 -3.89 -8.41
CA GLU A 121 11.91 -4.68 -9.35
C GLU A 121 11.88 -4.07 -10.77
N ARG A 122 10.71 -3.63 -11.19
CA ARG A 122 10.54 -3.05 -12.53
C ARG A 122 11.23 -1.70 -12.72
N TYR A 123 11.28 -0.86 -11.67
CA TYR A 123 11.72 0.53 -11.80
C TYR A 123 12.97 0.89 -10.99
N MET A 124 13.37 0.02 -10.07
CA MET A 124 14.50 0.24 -9.15
C MET A 124 15.35 -1.03 -8.95
N ALA A 125 15.42 -1.92 -9.96
CA ALA A 125 16.14 -3.18 -9.86
C ALA A 125 17.59 -3.02 -9.36
N ASP A 126 18.30 -2.03 -9.89
CA ASP A 126 19.69 -1.71 -9.55
C ASP A 126 19.86 -1.10 -8.14
N TRP A 127 18.75 -0.74 -7.47
CA TRP A 127 18.78 -0.25 -6.09
C TRP A 127 18.39 -1.31 -5.07
N LEU A 128 17.77 -2.42 -5.50
CA LEU A 128 17.20 -3.41 -4.58
C LEU A 128 18.20 -3.97 -3.59
N ASP A 129 19.41 -4.27 -4.04
CA ASP A 129 20.44 -4.89 -3.20
C ASP A 129 21.45 -3.86 -2.67
N ARG A 130 21.13 -2.56 -2.84
CA ARG A 130 21.90 -1.46 -2.26
C ARG A 130 21.38 -1.10 -0.88
N PRO A 131 22.26 -0.80 0.08
CA PRO A 131 21.88 -0.21 1.36
C PRO A 131 21.10 1.09 1.15
N LEU A 132 20.00 1.27 1.86
CA LEU A 132 19.18 2.50 1.77
C LEU A 132 20.01 3.76 2.07
N SER A 133 20.89 3.67 3.06
CA SER A 133 21.79 4.79 3.44
C SER A 133 22.67 5.31 2.31
N ARG A 134 22.88 4.52 1.24
CA ARG A 134 23.69 4.88 0.06
C ARG A 134 22.87 5.46 -1.10
N ILE A 135 21.55 5.54 -0.96
CA ILE A 135 20.70 6.13 -1.99
C ILE A 135 20.55 7.62 -1.70
N SER A 136 21.18 8.44 -2.55
CA SER A 136 21.21 9.89 -2.38
C SER A 136 19.95 10.59 -2.89
N ALA A 137 19.75 11.83 -2.42
CA ALA A 137 18.68 12.68 -2.91
C ALA A 137 18.85 13.05 -4.40
N GLU A 138 20.08 13.12 -4.88
CA GLU A 138 20.39 13.41 -6.28
C GLU A 138 20.01 12.24 -7.19
N GLU A 139 20.35 11.01 -6.81
CA GLU A 139 19.93 9.80 -7.54
C GLU A 139 18.42 9.68 -7.59
N VAL A 140 17.73 9.95 -6.47
CA VAL A 140 16.27 9.98 -6.40
C VAL A 140 15.68 11.01 -7.35
N LYS A 141 16.19 12.25 -7.36
CA LYS A 141 15.77 13.30 -8.32
C LYS A 141 16.02 12.89 -9.76
N HIS A 142 17.22 12.39 -10.05
CA HIS A 142 17.61 11.97 -11.40
C HIS A 142 16.67 10.90 -11.94
N ARG A 143 16.45 9.83 -11.18
CA ARG A 143 15.57 8.72 -11.57
C ARG A 143 14.11 9.14 -11.71
N HIS A 144 13.60 9.96 -10.79
CA HIS A 144 12.25 10.51 -10.93
C HIS A 144 12.12 11.35 -12.21
N GLY A 145 13.16 12.14 -12.53
CA GLY A 145 13.23 12.93 -13.76
C GLY A 145 13.23 12.08 -15.03
N GLN A 146 13.92 10.94 -15.04
CA GLN A 146 13.91 9.99 -16.17
C GLN A 146 12.50 9.42 -16.47
N MET A 147 11.61 9.47 -15.50
CA MET A 147 10.22 8.98 -15.65
C MET A 147 9.22 10.09 -16.01
N LYS A 148 9.66 11.27 -16.46
CA LYS A 148 8.82 12.45 -16.74
C LYS A 148 7.64 12.19 -17.69
N ASP A 149 7.78 11.26 -18.62
CA ASP A 149 6.74 10.91 -19.60
C ASP A 149 5.68 9.98 -18.99
N LYS A 150 5.96 9.38 -17.83
CA LYS A 150 5.06 8.50 -17.07
C LYS A 150 4.78 9.08 -15.67
N LYS A 151 4.38 10.35 -15.61
CA LYS A 151 4.23 11.14 -14.36
C LYS A 151 3.50 10.42 -13.23
N ALA A 152 2.35 9.81 -13.54
CA ALA A 152 1.56 9.06 -12.54
C ALA A 152 2.32 7.84 -12.00
N THR A 153 3.03 7.11 -12.88
CA THR A 153 3.87 5.97 -12.50
C THR A 153 5.07 6.42 -11.68
N ALA A 154 5.77 7.49 -12.10
CA ALA A 154 6.87 8.05 -11.34
C ALA A 154 6.45 8.39 -9.91
N ASN A 155 5.38 9.17 -9.75
CA ASN A 155 4.85 9.51 -8.45
C ASN A 155 4.47 8.27 -7.63
N ARG A 156 3.88 7.25 -8.24
CA ARG A 156 3.48 6.01 -7.56
C ARG A 156 4.68 5.23 -7.05
N VAL A 157 5.67 5.00 -7.90
CA VAL A 157 6.90 4.26 -7.55
C VAL A 157 7.64 4.94 -6.40
N PHE A 158 7.81 6.26 -6.46
CA PHE A 158 8.50 6.98 -5.40
C PHE A 158 7.69 7.14 -4.10
N ARG A 159 6.36 7.04 -4.15
CA ARG A 159 5.54 6.88 -2.94
C ARG A 159 5.75 5.51 -2.29
N ILE A 160 5.86 4.44 -3.07
CA ILE A 160 6.22 3.11 -2.58
C ILE A 160 7.60 3.14 -1.94
N PHE A 161 8.60 3.66 -2.63
CA PHE A 161 9.96 3.83 -2.11
C PHE A 161 9.95 4.59 -0.77
N ARG A 162 9.20 5.70 -0.66
CA ARG A 162 9.08 6.45 0.58
C ARG A 162 8.42 5.66 1.70
N ALA A 163 7.40 4.86 1.40
CA ALA A 163 6.75 4.02 2.39
C ALA A 163 7.72 2.97 2.94
N VAL A 164 8.45 2.29 2.07
CA VAL A 164 9.47 1.30 2.43
C VAL A 164 10.60 1.94 3.25
N TRP A 165 11.11 3.10 2.82
CA TRP A 165 12.12 3.85 3.58
C TRP A 165 11.66 4.19 4.99
N ASN A 166 10.43 4.69 5.14
CA ASN A 166 9.88 5.07 6.42
C ASN A 166 9.68 3.87 7.37
N THR A 167 9.41 2.68 6.84
CA THR A 167 9.40 1.43 7.64
C THR A 167 10.79 1.06 8.11
N ALA A 168 11.81 1.16 7.25
CA ALA A 168 13.18 0.85 7.59
C ALA A 168 13.83 1.88 8.52
N ARG A 169 13.41 3.14 8.42
CA ARG A 169 14.03 4.28 9.12
C ARG A 169 14.23 4.07 10.63
N PRO A 170 13.24 3.66 11.42
CA PRO A 170 13.43 3.44 12.85
C PRO A 170 14.25 2.19 13.17
N ILE A 171 14.37 1.26 12.22
CA ILE A 171 15.11 0.00 12.39
C ILE A 171 16.62 0.22 12.16
N ASP A 172 16.96 0.99 11.12
CA ASP A 172 18.31 1.20 10.63
C ASP A 172 18.85 2.62 10.89
N ASP A 173 18.15 3.41 11.70
CA ASP A 173 18.49 4.81 12.05
C ASP A 173 18.77 5.69 10.81
N LEU A 174 17.91 5.57 9.80
CA LEU A 174 18.05 6.30 8.55
C LEU A 174 17.63 7.77 8.71
N PRO A 175 18.23 8.68 7.93
CA PRO A 175 17.76 10.07 7.83
C PRO A 175 16.36 10.16 7.20
N GLU A 176 15.84 11.37 7.08
CA GLU A 176 14.61 11.60 6.33
C GLU A 176 14.72 11.05 4.88
N CYS A 177 13.62 10.48 4.41
CA CYS A 177 13.58 9.89 3.08
C CYS A 177 13.99 10.91 2.00
N PRO A 178 14.94 10.56 1.12
CA PRO A 178 15.45 11.47 0.08
C PRO A 178 14.39 11.92 -0.92
N THR A 179 13.22 11.29 -0.95
CA THR A 179 12.06 11.78 -1.73
C THR A 179 11.54 13.13 -1.27
N ARG A 180 11.96 13.64 -0.10
CA ARG A 180 11.69 15.03 0.33
C ARG A 180 12.21 16.05 -0.69
N ALA A 181 13.28 15.73 -1.39
CA ALA A 181 13.88 16.58 -2.40
C ALA A 181 13.12 16.60 -3.75
N LEU A 182 12.06 15.77 -3.92
CA LEU A 182 11.31 15.69 -5.15
C LEU A 182 10.28 16.81 -5.28
N ARG A 183 10.23 17.41 -6.46
CA ARG A 183 9.07 18.13 -6.95
C ARG A 183 8.15 17.12 -7.64
N TRP A 184 7.08 16.73 -6.95
CA TRP A 184 6.11 15.77 -7.47
C TRP A 184 5.42 16.27 -8.73
N TYR A 185 5.22 15.41 -9.70
CA TYR A 185 4.49 15.79 -10.91
C TYR A 185 3.02 16.05 -10.61
N TYR A 186 2.50 17.10 -11.18
CA TYR A 186 1.05 17.26 -11.25
C TYR A 186 0.47 16.23 -12.23
N VAL A 187 -0.49 15.45 -11.76
CA VAL A 187 -1.24 14.47 -12.56
C VAL A 187 -2.71 14.83 -12.44
N PRO A 188 -3.33 15.34 -13.50
CA PRO A 188 -4.74 15.67 -13.45
C PRO A 188 -5.59 14.42 -13.19
N GLY A 189 -6.65 14.57 -12.43
CA GLY A 189 -7.64 13.52 -12.24
C GLY A 189 -8.29 13.15 -13.58
N LYS A 190 -8.59 11.87 -13.78
CA LYS A 190 -9.39 11.45 -14.94
C LYS A 190 -10.82 11.91 -14.77
N THR A 191 -11.36 12.58 -15.77
CA THR A 191 -12.74 13.10 -15.82
C THR A 191 -13.61 12.36 -16.81
N SER A 192 -13.05 11.37 -17.54
CA SER A 192 -13.79 10.58 -18.52
C SER A 192 -15.03 9.90 -17.91
N ARG A 193 -16.13 9.94 -18.63
CA ARG A 193 -17.40 9.29 -18.32
C ARG A 193 -18.00 8.72 -19.59
N ILE A 194 -19.08 7.96 -19.49
CA ILE A 194 -19.91 7.57 -20.64
C ILE A 194 -20.68 8.83 -21.06
N GLU A 195 -20.45 9.29 -22.28
CA GLU A 195 -21.07 10.51 -22.79
C GLU A 195 -22.43 10.22 -23.42
N ASP A 196 -22.52 9.15 -24.20
CA ASP A 196 -23.75 8.64 -24.83
C ASP A 196 -24.17 7.32 -24.16
N LEU A 197 -25.21 7.40 -23.33
CA LEU A 197 -25.79 6.24 -22.65
C LEU A 197 -26.53 5.33 -23.62
N ALA A 198 -27.22 5.88 -24.65
CA ALA A 198 -27.97 5.07 -25.59
C ALA A 198 -27.03 4.21 -26.44
N ASP A 199 -25.95 4.79 -26.96
CA ASP A 199 -24.92 4.05 -27.69
C ASP A 199 -24.20 3.02 -26.77
N TRP A 200 -23.90 3.40 -25.54
CA TRP A 200 -23.31 2.48 -24.57
C TRP A 200 -24.21 1.28 -24.30
N HIS A 201 -25.54 1.47 -24.15
CA HIS A 201 -26.49 0.38 -23.95
C HIS A 201 -26.56 -0.55 -25.18
N LYS A 202 -26.53 -0.01 -26.41
CA LYS A 202 -26.44 -0.83 -27.63
C LYS A 202 -25.20 -1.70 -27.63
N MET A 203 -24.03 -1.15 -27.27
CA MET A 203 -22.79 -1.93 -27.16
C MET A 203 -22.89 -3.00 -26.06
N VAL A 204 -23.50 -2.71 -24.92
CA VAL A 204 -23.73 -3.65 -23.82
C VAL A 204 -24.66 -4.80 -24.26
N ASP A 205 -25.70 -4.50 -25.00
CA ASP A 205 -26.61 -5.52 -25.56
C ASP A 205 -25.88 -6.46 -26.55
N GLY A 206 -24.84 -5.99 -27.22
CA GLY A 206 -23.93 -6.80 -28.05
C GLY A 206 -22.97 -7.70 -27.28
N VAL A 207 -22.89 -7.61 -25.96
CA VAL A 207 -22.03 -8.46 -25.15
C VAL A 207 -22.60 -9.88 -25.07
N ARG A 208 -21.96 -10.84 -25.74
CA ARG A 208 -22.41 -12.26 -25.78
C ARG A 208 -22.42 -12.95 -24.41
N ASN A 209 -21.48 -12.60 -23.55
CA ASN A 209 -21.41 -13.16 -22.20
C ASN A 209 -22.42 -12.48 -21.29
N LEU A 210 -23.52 -13.15 -20.98
CA LEU A 210 -24.60 -12.63 -20.18
C LEU A 210 -24.20 -12.23 -18.76
N VAL A 211 -23.21 -12.92 -18.17
CA VAL A 211 -22.66 -12.55 -16.84
C VAL A 211 -21.95 -11.20 -16.91
N VAL A 212 -21.17 -10.98 -17.98
CA VAL A 212 -20.47 -9.71 -18.19
C VAL A 212 -21.47 -8.59 -18.51
N ARG A 213 -22.50 -8.86 -19.32
CA ARG A 213 -23.55 -7.90 -19.65
C ARG A 213 -24.29 -7.43 -18.40
N ASP A 214 -24.78 -8.36 -17.59
CA ASP A 214 -25.48 -8.06 -16.35
C ASP A 214 -24.59 -7.34 -15.34
N TRP A 215 -23.31 -7.73 -15.24
CA TRP A 215 -22.34 -7.04 -14.40
C TRP A 215 -22.08 -5.59 -14.83
N LEU A 216 -22.01 -5.30 -16.13
CA LEU A 216 -21.85 -3.94 -16.66
C LEU A 216 -23.04 -3.07 -16.25
N LEU A 217 -24.26 -3.55 -16.49
CA LEU A 217 -25.50 -2.87 -16.13
C LEU A 217 -25.58 -2.65 -14.60
N PHE A 218 -25.30 -3.69 -13.82
CA PHE A 218 -25.29 -3.60 -12.38
C PHE A 218 -24.26 -2.58 -11.87
N THR A 219 -23.06 -2.57 -12.45
CA THR A 219 -22.00 -1.64 -12.04
C THR A 219 -22.35 -0.19 -12.36
N LEU A 220 -22.96 0.07 -13.53
CA LEU A 220 -23.45 1.38 -13.91
C LEU A 220 -24.55 1.85 -12.94
N GLY A 221 -25.59 1.05 -12.75
CA GLY A 221 -26.77 1.42 -11.98
C GLY A 221 -26.54 1.49 -10.46
N SER A 222 -25.58 0.73 -9.92
CA SER A 222 -25.26 0.76 -8.50
C SER A 222 -24.22 1.81 -8.12
N GLY A 223 -23.44 2.32 -9.07
CA GLY A 223 -22.32 3.21 -8.82
C GLY A 223 -21.22 2.59 -7.94
N LEU A 224 -21.23 1.29 -7.67
CA LEU A 224 -20.23 0.61 -6.86
C LEU A 224 -18.84 0.63 -7.48
N ARG A 225 -17.81 0.44 -6.64
CA ARG A 225 -16.47 0.17 -7.18
C ARG A 225 -16.48 -1.16 -7.94
N VAL A 226 -15.73 -1.21 -9.03
CA VAL A 226 -15.64 -2.41 -9.88
C VAL A 226 -15.36 -3.67 -9.07
N SER A 227 -14.42 -3.62 -8.12
CA SER A 227 -14.11 -4.76 -7.26
C SER A 227 -15.27 -5.17 -6.37
N ASP A 228 -16.04 -4.20 -5.87
CA ASP A 228 -17.18 -4.45 -5.00
C ASP A 228 -18.36 -5.02 -5.80
N ALA A 229 -18.58 -4.51 -7.02
CA ALA A 229 -19.62 -5.02 -7.93
C ALA A 229 -19.31 -6.44 -8.43
N LEU A 230 -18.03 -6.74 -8.78
CA LEU A 230 -17.61 -8.07 -9.23
C LEU A 230 -17.81 -9.15 -8.17
N SER A 231 -17.59 -8.83 -6.90
CA SER A 231 -17.58 -9.78 -5.79
C SER A 231 -18.87 -9.79 -4.98
N VAL A 232 -19.99 -9.41 -5.56
CA VAL A 232 -21.32 -9.51 -4.91
C VAL A 232 -21.70 -10.98 -4.77
N LYS A 233 -22.04 -11.39 -3.55
CA LYS A 233 -22.66 -12.70 -3.28
C LYS A 233 -24.16 -12.57 -3.23
N LEU A 234 -24.88 -13.57 -3.72
CA LEU A 234 -26.34 -13.60 -3.66
C LEU A 234 -26.86 -13.62 -2.21
N SER A 235 -26.07 -14.17 -1.27
CA SER A 235 -26.39 -14.16 0.16
C SER A 235 -26.21 -12.79 0.84
N GLU A 236 -25.64 -11.80 0.15
CA GLU A 236 -25.48 -10.43 0.65
C GLU A 236 -26.69 -9.54 0.26
N VAL A 237 -27.63 -10.08 -0.50
CA VAL A 237 -28.86 -9.41 -0.93
C VAL A 237 -30.01 -9.80 -0.02
N ASP A 238 -30.58 -8.81 0.64
CA ASP A 238 -31.89 -8.93 1.28
C ASP A 238 -32.95 -8.74 0.18
N TRP A 239 -33.63 -9.83 -0.14
CA TRP A 239 -34.58 -9.91 -1.26
C TRP A 239 -35.92 -9.28 -0.93
N GLU A 240 -36.32 -9.25 0.35
CA GLU A 240 -37.57 -8.64 0.81
C GLU A 240 -37.43 -7.12 0.89
N GLU A 241 -36.34 -6.68 1.54
CA GLU A 241 -36.05 -5.27 1.71
C GLU A 241 -35.36 -4.64 0.48
N ALA A 242 -35.00 -5.42 -0.55
CA ALA A 242 -34.21 -4.97 -1.70
C ALA A 242 -32.96 -4.15 -1.29
N VAL A 243 -32.15 -4.72 -0.41
CA VAL A 243 -30.95 -4.09 0.15
C VAL A 243 -29.73 -4.97 -0.08
N LEU A 244 -28.65 -4.39 -0.59
CA LEU A 244 -27.36 -5.04 -0.69
C LEU A 244 -26.52 -4.66 0.54
N THR A 245 -26.06 -5.67 1.30
CA THR A 245 -25.11 -5.52 2.40
C THR A 245 -23.73 -5.96 1.95
N ARG A 246 -22.73 -5.09 2.06
CA ARG A 246 -21.31 -5.39 1.73
C ARG A 246 -20.52 -5.41 3.02
N PRO A 247 -20.30 -6.59 3.65
CA PRO A 247 -19.61 -6.68 4.95
C PRO A 247 -18.10 -6.43 4.82
N ARG A 248 -17.49 -6.76 3.68
CA ARG A 248 -16.05 -6.61 3.43
C ARG A 248 -15.76 -5.96 2.08
N PRO A 249 -16.09 -4.65 1.89
CA PRO A 249 -15.76 -3.94 0.67
C PRO A 249 -14.25 -3.68 0.55
N LYS A 250 -13.85 -3.06 -0.55
CA LYS A 250 -12.49 -2.56 -0.68
C LYS A 250 -12.16 -1.60 0.47
N GLY A 251 -11.27 -2.01 1.38
CA GLY A 251 -10.91 -1.29 2.60
C GLY A 251 -11.26 -2.01 3.89
N GLY A 252 -11.82 -3.25 3.78
CA GLY A 252 -12.05 -4.15 4.90
C GLY A 252 -13.37 -3.91 5.66
N GLU A 253 -13.59 -4.68 6.72
CA GLU A 253 -14.82 -4.70 7.50
C GLU A 253 -15.22 -3.33 8.09
N ARG A 254 -14.24 -2.51 8.46
CA ARG A 254 -14.49 -1.15 8.98
C ARG A 254 -15.20 -0.24 7.98
N ARG A 255 -15.32 -0.66 6.72
CA ARG A 255 -16.03 0.03 5.65
C ARG A 255 -17.25 -0.75 5.16
N ALA A 256 -17.77 -1.65 5.96
CA ALA A 256 -19.04 -2.31 5.68
C ALA A 256 -20.13 -1.27 5.42
N PHE A 257 -21.03 -1.55 4.47
CA PHE A 257 -22.11 -0.64 4.10
C PHE A 257 -23.33 -1.40 3.61
N ARG A 258 -24.47 -0.72 3.66
CA ARG A 258 -25.76 -1.18 3.12
C ARG A 258 -26.27 -0.14 2.14
N ILE A 259 -26.76 -0.57 0.98
CA ILE A 259 -27.36 0.32 -0.02
C ILE A 259 -28.67 -0.29 -0.54
N PRO A 260 -29.69 0.53 -0.80
CA PRO A 260 -30.91 0.06 -1.43
C PRO A 260 -30.65 -0.29 -2.89
N MET A 261 -31.33 -1.31 -3.37
CA MET A 261 -31.37 -1.68 -4.78
C MET A 261 -32.60 -1.08 -5.45
N SER A 262 -32.41 -0.50 -6.64
CA SER A 262 -33.53 -0.07 -7.49
C SER A 262 -34.21 -1.28 -8.15
N THR A 263 -35.39 -1.08 -8.72
CA THR A 263 -36.12 -2.10 -9.46
C THR A 263 -35.25 -2.77 -10.53
N GLN A 264 -34.53 -1.98 -11.32
CA GLN A 264 -33.66 -2.47 -12.40
C GLN A 264 -32.49 -3.30 -11.86
N LEU A 265 -31.92 -2.90 -10.72
CA LEU A 265 -30.84 -3.65 -10.08
C LEU A 265 -31.32 -4.97 -9.51
N MET A 266 -32.53 -4.99 -8.92
CA MET A 266 -33.16 -6.22 -8.43
C MET A 266 -33.47 -7.19 -9.59
N GLU A 267 -34.00 -6.71 -10.71
CA GLU A 267 -34.24 -7.53 -11.91
C GLU A 267 -32.95 -8.20 -12.42
N ILE A 268 -31.82 -7.48 -12.40
CA ILE A 268 -30.52 -8.05 -12.76
C ILE A 268 -30.13 -9.14 -11.77
N LEU A 269 -30.24 -8.89 -10.47
CA LEU A 269 -29.86 -9.83 -9.42
C LEU A 269 -30.75 -11.07 -9.40
N GLU A 270 -32.05 -10.94 -9.65
CA GLU A 270 -33.00 -12.04 -9.76
C GLU A 270 -32.68 -12.95 -10.96
N ARG A 271 -32.38 -12.39 -12.13
CA ARG A 271 -31.87 -13.18 -13.27
C ARG A 271 -30.63 -13.97 -12.87
N ARG A 272 -29.73 -13.39 -12.10
CA ARG A 272 -28.52 -14.07 -11.65
C ARG A 272 -28.82 -15.13 -10.60
N ARG A 273 -29.76 -14.90 -9.70
CA ARG A 273 -30.22 -15.87 -8.70
C ARG A 273 -30.78 -17.15 -9.32
N GLN A 274 -31.56 -17.02 -10.41
CA GLN A 274 -32.13 -18.16 -11.12
C GLN A 274 -31.08 -19.13 -11.68
N TRP A 275 -29.86 -18.66 -11.96
CA TRP A 275 -28.77 -19.52 -12.43
C TRP A 275 -28.07 -20.28 -11.30
N GLY A 276 -28.41 -19.96 -10.06
CA GLY A 276 -27.80 -20.56 -8.87
C GLY A 276 -26.35 -20.12 -8.60
N GLY A 277 -25.81 -20.64 -7.51
CA GLY A 277 -24.42 -20.40 -7.11
C GLY A 277 -24.27 -19.35 -6.03
N VAL A 278 -23.01 -19.08 -5.66
CA VAL A 278 -22.65 -18.15 -4.56
C VAL A 278 -22.59 -16.70 -5.05
N TRP A 279 -22.06 -16.50 -6.26
CA TRP A 279 -21.73 -15.18 -6.79
C TRP A 279 -22.81 -14.70 -7.76
N ALA A 280 -23.20 -13.43 -7.65
CA ALA A 280 -24.07 -12.80 -8.65
C ALA A 280 -23.43 -12.80 -10.05
N PHE A 281 -22.11 -12.62 -10.10
CA PHE A 281 -21.32 -12.61 -11.33
C PHE A 281 -20.20 -13.65 -11.25
N PRO A 282 -20.50 -14.94 -11.49
CA PRO A 282 -19.53 -16.03 -11.36
C PRO A 282 -18.49 -16.00 -12.47
N SER A 283 -17.32 -16.55 -12.16
CA SER A 283 -16.29 -16.85 -13.15
C SER A 283 -16.66 -18.11 -13.93
N SER A 284 -16.40 -18.14 -15.24
CA SER A 284 -16.51 -19.36 -16.06
C SER A 284 -15.30 -20.31 -15.91
N ARG A 285 -14.28 -19.91 -15.13
CA ARG A 285 -12.99 -20.63 -15.06
C ARG A 285 -12.71 -21.28 -13.73
N ASN A 286 -13.34 -20.81 -12.67
CA ASN A 286 -13.15 -21.28 -11.30
C ASN A 286 -14.40 -21.01 -10.46
N ASP A 287 -14.44 -21.49 -9.24
CA ASP A 287 -15.56 -21.29 -8.30
C ASP A 287 -15.65 -19.86 -7.71
N GLY A 288 -14.86 -18.94 -8.25
CA GLY A 288 -14.83 -17.54 -7.85
C GLY A 288 -15.78 -16.66 -8.64
N HIS A 289 -15.72 -15.37 -8.35
CA HIS A 289 -16.43 -14.35 -9.13
C HIS A 289 -15.67 -13.97 -10.41
N LEU A 290 -16.35 -13.26 -11.31
CA LEU A 290 -15.79 -12.69 -12.53
C LEU A 290 -14.58 -11.79 -12.19
N THR A 291 -13.42 -12.02 -12.82
CA THR A 291 -12.18 -11.29 -12.55
C THR A 291 -11.70 -10.40 -13.68
N ASN A 292 -11.99 -10.77 -14.93
CA ASN A 292 -11.51 -10.02 -16.10
C ASN A 292 -12.55 -9.94 -17.23
N PRO A 293 -13.46 -8.96 -17.18
CA PRO A 293 -14.49 -8.75 -18.21
C PRO A 293 -13.96 -8.15 -19.53
N LYS A 294 -12.70 -7.69 -19.56
CA LYS A 294 -12.16 -6.88 -20.66
C LYS A 294 -12.28 -7.50 -22.04
N ARG A 295 -12.08 -8.83 -22.16
CA ARG A 295 -12.18 -9.51 -23.46
C ARG A 295 -13.59 -9.39 -24.05
N SER A 296 -14.62 -9.61 -23.23
CA SER A 296 -16.01 -9.48 -23.65
C SER A 296 -16.39 -8.04 -23.98
N MET A 297 -15.84 -7.08 -23.24
CA MET A 297 -16.04 -5.65 -23.51
C MET A 297 -15.39 -5.24 -24.84
N ILE A 298 -14.15 -5.62 -25.09
CA ILE A 298 -13.44 -5.32 -26.35
C ILE A 298 -14.18 -5.92 -27.54
N ALA A 299 -14.65 -7.17 -27.42
CA ALA A 299 -15.39 -7.85 -28.48
C ALA A 299 -16.72 -7.17 -28.84
N ALA A 300 -17.29 -6.41 -27.90
CA ALA A 300 -18.51 -5.63 -28.10
C ALA A 300 -18.24 -4.13 -28.41
N GLY A 301 -16.97 -3.75 -28.61
CA GLY A 301 -16.60 -2.34 -28.88
C GLY A 301 -16.62 -1.42 -27.64
N LEU A 302 -16.84 -1.98 -26.46
CA LEU A 302 -16.93 -1.18 -25.24
C LEU A 302 -15.56 -0.68 -24.76
N PRO A 303 -15.47 0.57 -24.25
CA PRO A 303 -14.29 1.07 -23.58
C PRO A 303 -13.92 0.22 -22.37
N THR A 304 -12.64 -0.12 -22.20
CA THR A 304 -12.18 -0.98 -21.09
C THR A 304 -11.99 -0.23 -19.76
N GLN A 305 -12.28 1.07 -19.72
CA GLN A 305 -12.16 1.90 -18.51
C GLN A 305 -13.42 1.78 -17.63
N THR A 306 -13.54 0.68 -16.94
CA THR A 306 -14.71 0.33 -16.13
C THR A 306 -15.03 1.34 -15.01
N HIS A 307 -14.07 2.18 -14.61
CA HIS A 307 -14.31 3.23 -13.61
C HIS A 307 -15.16 4.39 -14.14
N ASP A 308 -15.29 4.51 -15.46
CA ASP A 308 -16.10 5.54 -16.09
C ASP A 308 -17.60 5.34 -15.81
N MET A 309 -18.07 4.09 -15.67
CA MET A 309 -19.45 3.79 -15.23
C MET A 309 -19.77 4.47 -13.89
N ARG A 310 -18.87 4.37 -12.94
CA ARG A 310 -19.05 4.99 -11.63
C ARG A 310 -18.99 6.52 -11.66
N ARG A 311 -18.18 7.10 -12.58
CA ARG A 311 -18.18 8.55 -12.81
C ARG A 311 -19.46 9.01 -13.48
N THR A 312 -19.97 8.21 -14.41
CA THR A 312 -21.27 8.47 -15.07
C THR A 312 -22.39 8.47 -14.05
N TYR A 313 -22.44 7.45 -13.17
CA TYR A 313 -23.40 7.42 -12.05
C TYR A 313 -23.35 8.71 -11.23
N SER A 314 -22.16 9.13 -10.80
CA SER A 314 -22.00 10.36 -10.01
C SER A 314 -22.42 11.61 -10.79
N SER A 315 -22.09 11.70 -12.07
CA SER A 315 -22.45 12.86 -12.92
C SER A 315 -23.94 12.93 -13.14
N VAL A 316 -24.61 11.83 -13.45
CA VAL A 316 -26.05 11.75 -13.61
C VAL A 316 -26.76 12.10 -12.31
N ALA A 317 -26.32 11.56 -11.18
CA ALA A 317 -26.87 11.90 -9.88
C ALA A 317 -26.79 13.41 -9.58
N LEU A 318 -25.66 14.05 -9.88
CA LEU A 318 -25.51 15.51 -9.73
C LEU A 318 -26.45 16.28 -10.63
N THR A 319 -26.58 15.89 -11.91
CA THR A 319 -27.51 16.52 -12.88
C THR A 319 -28.97 16.41 -12.42
N LEU A 320 -29.34 15.32 -11.77
CA LEU A 320 -30.65 15.09 -11.19
C LEU A 320 -30.90 15.86 -9.88
N GLY A 321 -29.93 16.63 -9.40
CA GLY A 321 -30.03 17.41 -8.15
C GLY A 321 -29.92 16.55 -6.89
N VAL A 322 -29.35 15.35 -6.98
CA VAL A 322 -29.12 14.50 -5.79
C VAL A 322 -28.06 15.17 -4.90
N PRO A 323 -28.33 15.36 -3.60
CA PRO A 323 -27.36 15.96 -2.69
C PRO A 323 -26.03 15.21 -2.64
N GLN A 324 -24.90 15.93 -2.69
CA GLN A 324 -23.57 15.35 -2.68
C GLN A 324 -23.32 14.36 -1.52
N PRO A 325 -23.80 14.59 -0.29
CA PRO A 325 -23.69 13.60 0.78
C PRO A 325 -24.39 12.28 0.45
N ILE A 326 -25.58 12.33 -0.15
CA ILE A 326 -26.33 11.13 -0.56
C ILE A 326 -25.55 10.33 -1.61
N ILE A 327 -25.03 11.02 -2.64
CA ILE A 327 -24.17 10.39 -3.66
C ILE A 327 -22.97 9.70 -3.00
N SER A 328 -22.33 10.38 -2.04
CA SER A 328 -21.17 9.83 -1.32
C SER A 328 -21.50 8.56 -0.54
N ILE A 329 -22.67 8.49 0.09
CA ILE A 329 -23.15 7.31 0.82
C ILE A 329 -23.44 6.18 -0.15
N LEU A 330 -24.26 6.40 -1.18
CA LEU A 330 -24.61 5.39 -2.19
C LEU A 330 -23.37 4.80 -2.86
N MET A 331 -22.37 5.63 -3.12
CA MET A 331 -21.10 5.21 -3.68
C MET A 331 -20.10 4.65 -2.66
N ASN A 332 -20.40 4.62 -1.38
CA ASN A 332 -19.47 4.23 -0.32
C ASN A 332 -18.13 4.98 -0.44
N HIS A 333 -18.19 6.31 -0.54
CA HIS A 333 -17.02 7.16 -0.39
C HIS A 333 -16.64 7.28 1.09
N ALA A 334 -15.34 7.45 1.37
CA ALA A 334 -14.93 7.79 2.73
C ALA A 334 -15.55 9.13 3.12
N PRO A 335 -16.18 9.23 4.29
CA PRO A 335 -16.76 10.48 4.74
C PRO A 335 -15.67 11.54 4.88
N GLN A 336 -15.93 12.73 4.33
CA GLN A 336 -15.08 13.89 4.49
C GLN A 336 -15.91 15.04 5.07
N GLY A 337 -15.47 15.64 6.16
CA GLY A 337 -16.12 16.82 6.73
C GLY A 337 -17.60 16.58 7.08
N MET A 338 -18.50 17.41 6.52
CA MET A 338 -19.93 17.37 6.81
C MET A 338 -20.63 16.07 6.39
N THR A 339 -20.08 15.29 5.49
CA THR A 339 -20.67 13.99 5.07
C THR A 339 -20.80 13.01 6.25
N ALA A 340 -19.99 13.15 7.29
CA ALA A 340 -20.10 12.33 8.49
C ALA A 340 -21.47 12.45 9.20
N ARG A 341 -22.16 13.57 9.06
CA ARG A 341 -23.50 13.82 9.66
C ARG A 341 -24.62 13.00 9.01
N TYR A 342 -24.40 12.55 7.77
CA TYR A 342 -25.39 11.79 6.98
C TYR A 342 -25.13 10.29 6.98
N GLN A 343 -24.16 9.79 7.77
CA GLN A 343 -23.82 8.36 7.83
C GLN A 343 -24.90 7.47 8.42
N ASN A 344 -25.91 8.06 9.06
CA ASN A 344 -27.00 7.34 9.73
C ASN A 344 -28.26 7.20 8.87
N LEU A 345 -28.22 7.57 7.59
CA LEU A 345 -29.36 7.38 6.71
C LEU A 345 -29.61 5.89 6.46
N THR A 346 -30.85 5.50 6.62
CA THR A 346 -31.31 4.13 6.37
C THR A 346 -31.37 3.83 4.87
N PRO A 347 -31.38 2.56 4.45
CA PRO A 347 -31.62 2.21 3.06
C PRO A 347 -32.95 2.78 2.52
N GLU A 348 -34.00 2.86 3.32
CA GLU A 348 -35.32 3.39 2.96
C GLU A 348 -35.23 4.88 2.58
N GLU A 349 -34.48 5.68 3.37
CA GLU A 349 -34.29 7.10 3.09
C GLU A 349 -33.43 7.34 1.81
N LEU A 350 -32.57 6.39 1.48
CA LEU A 350 -31.72 6.43 0.28
C LEU A 350 -32.42 5.90 -0.98
N ARG A 351 -33.45 5.06 -0.84
CA ARG A 351 -34.14 4.35 -1.92
C ARG A 351 -34.70 5.29 -3.01
N PRO A 352 -35.41 6.37 -2.68
CA PRO A 352 -35.93 7.27 -3.71
C PRO A 352 -34.84 7.87 -4.60
N TRP A 353 -33.67 8.16 -3.99
CA TRP A 353 -32.53 8.69 -4.72
C TRP A 353 -31.87 7.64 -5.61
N GLN A 354 -31.69 6.43 -5.10
CA GLN A 354 -31.16 5.32 -5.87
C GLN A 354 -32.07 4.97 -7.05
N GLN A 355 -33.39 4.95 -6.85
CA GLN A 355 -34.37 4.70 -7.91
C GLN A 355 -34.28 5.78 -8.98
N LYS A 356 -34.35 7.05 -8.57
CA LYS A 356 -34.28 8.21 -9.49
C LYS A 356 -33.00 8.17 -10.36
N ILE A 357 -31.86 7.82 -9.79
CA ILE A 357 -30.58 7.70 -10.53
C ILE A 357 -30.69 6.53 -11.52
N SER A 358 -31.15 5.37 -11.07
CA SER A 358 -31.30 4.19 -11.92
C SER A 358 -32.26 4.43 -13.09
N ASP A 359 -33.40 5.06 -12.85
CA ASP A 359 -34.37 5.38 -13.91
C ASP A 359 -33.69 6.18 -15.03
N ALA A 360 -32.91 7.21 -14.69
CA ALA A 360 -32.19 8.01 -15.67
C ALA A 360 -31.07 7.24 -16.38
N LEU A 361 -30.37 6.34 -15.67
CA LEU A 361 -29.28 5.56 -16.25
C LEU A 361 -29.76 4.43 -17.17
N PHE A 362 -30.95 3.89 -16.96
CA PHE A 362 -31.54 2.80 -17.74
C PHE A 362 -32.56 3.27 -18.77
N THR A 363 -32.91 4.56 -18.83
CA THR A 363 -33.72 5.11 -19.91
C THR A 363 -32.99 4.87 -21.22
N ARG A 364 -33.62 4.07 -22.08
CA ARG A 364 -33.20 3.87 -23.47
C ARG A 364 -33.91 4.93 -24.30
N GLY A 365 -33.16 5.89 -24.81
CA GLY A 365 -33.70 6.93 -25.69
C GLY A 365 -34.28 6.36 -26.97
#